data_4e0b36f5d002f1e52ddd8d94ea28c76b
#
_entry.id   4e0b36f5d002f1e52ddd8d94ea28c76b
#
_cell.length_a   1.000
_cell.length_b   1.000
_cell.length_c   1.000
_cell.angle_alpha   90.00
_cell.angle_beta   90.00
_cell.angle_gamma   90.00
#
_symmetry.space_group_name_H-M   'P 1'
#
loop_
_entity.id
_entity.type
_entity.pdbx_description
1 polymer ?
#
loop_
_entity_poly.entity_id
_entity_poly.type
_entity_poly.pdbx_seq_one_letter_code
_entity_poly.pdbx_strand_id
1 'polypeptide(L)'
;MKSVALHNLGCKVNSYEIEVMQQMLQEKGYTIVPFDETADIYIVNTCTVTNIADRKSRQMLHRAKQKNPAALVVAVGCYVQTGREDVEQDPCIDLAIGNNRKKDLASILEEYLRDLEQEDAVAENAENAGHGVDKTLHDTTVIDINHTAEYEEMTLKQTAEHTRAYIKIQDGCNQFCSYCVIPYARGRVRSRRAEDIIREITGMAQNGYREIVLTGIHISSYGIDFDEEAWKRGESVSVLKEDEERRDYSGSSKLIDLLERIHDIEGIERIRIGSLEPRIITEETAARMAALPKLCPHFHLSLQSGCDATLRRMNRKYTSEEYAESVALLRKVFDHPAITTDVIVGFPGETEEEYAQTKEFLDRIQFFEMHIFKYSKRAGTRAAVMSHQVPDPVKTTRSAELLAMEKEQSKQFRTHYVGREAEVLLEETKEIGGMEYLLGHTRDYVKLAVSVKENKKNVANTVICGRVQGFLTDEILLLSPLEFSK
;
A
#
# COMPACT_ATOMS: atom_id res chain seq x y z
N MET A 1 23.37 23.03 -6.22
CA MET A 1 22.23 22.10 -6.29
C MET A 1 22.13 21.44 -4.94
N LYS A 2 20.95 21.48 -4.28
CA LYS A 2 20.78 20.81 -2.97
C LYS A 2 20.52 19.31 -3.19
N SER A 3 21.12 18.49 -2.34
CA SER A 3 20.91 17.04 -2.31
C SER A 3 19.70 16.68 -1.45
N VAL A 4 18.91 15.73 -1.90
CA VAL A 4 17.70 15.25 -1.20
C VAL A 4 17.73 13.75 -1.04
N ALA A 5 17.53 13.28 0.19
CA ALA A 5 17.35 11.88 0.51
C ALA A 5 15.90 11.61 0.93
N LEU A 6 15.27 10.61 0.30
CA LEU A 6 13.89 10.24 0.60
C LEU A 6 13.84 8.89 1.32
N HIS A 7 12.90 8.74 2.26
CA HIS A 7 12.63 7.46 2.92
C HIS A 7 11.13 7.19 2.99
N ASN A 8 10.74 5.97 2.62
CA ASN A 8 9.35 5.54 2.64
C ASN A 8 9.05 4.61 3.80
N LEU A 9 7.97 4.87 4.50
CA LEU A 9 7.39 3.99 5.50
C LEU A 9 5.91 3.73 5.17
N GLY A 10 5.46 2.47 5.37
CA GLY A 10 4.04 2.15 5.29
C GLY A 10 3.62 1.33 4.09
N CYS A 11 2.52 1.73 3.45
CA CYS A 11 1.80 0.93 2.47
C CYS A 11 2.20 1.25 1.01
N LYS A 12 1.64 0.50 0.06
CA LYS A 12 1.83 0.70 -1.39
C LYS A 12 1.41 2.11 -1.86
N VAL A 13 0.43 2.74 -1.18
CA VAL A 13 0.04 4.13 -1.46
C VAL A 13 1.18 5.08 -1.13
N ASN A 14 1.83 4.89 0.03
CA ASN A 14 3.01 5.69 0.39
C ASN A 14 4.17 5.45 -0.59
N SER A 15 4.35 4.21 -1.08
CA SER A 15 5.38 3.91 -2.09
C SER A 15 5.14 4.67 -3.39
N TYR A 16 3.91 4.67 -3.88
CA TYR A 16 3.55 5.49 -5.03
C TYR A 16 3.81 6.99 -4.79
N GLU A 17 3.36 7.50 -3.66
CA GLU A 17 3.48 8.93 -3.34
C GLU A 17 4.93 9.40 -3.23
N ILE A 18 5.83 8.56 -2.64
CA ILE A 18 7.26 8.92 -2.52
C ILE A 18 7.96 8.95 -3.89
N GLU A 19 7.62 8.02 -4.79
CA GLU A 19 8.17 8.01 -6.15
C GLU A 19 7.75 9.24 -6.95
N VAL A 20 6.48 9.68 -6.83
CA VAL A 20 6.04 10.93 -7.45
C VAL A 20 6.74 12.14 -6.84
N MET A 21 6.88 12.20 -5.51
CA MET A 21 7.63 13.28 -4.84
C MET A 21 9.10 13.31 -5.29
N GLN A 22 9.73 12.16 -5.43
CA GLN A 22 11.09 12.06 -5.96
C GLN A 22 11.19 12.63 -7.38
N GLN A 23 10.27 12.22 -8.26
CA GLN A 23 10.22 12.72 -9.64
C GLN A 23 10.03 14.25 -9.68
N MET A 24 9.09 14.79 -8.87
CA MET A 24 8.86 16.24 -8.79
C MET A 24 10.12 17.02 -8.37
N LEU A 25 10.88 16.50 -7.41
CA LEU A 25 12.12 17.12 -6.94
C LEU A 25 13.22 17.05 -8.01
N GLN A 26 13.35 15.93 -8.73
CA GLN A 26 14.29 15.80 -9.85
C GLN A 26 13.96 16.79 -10.99
N GLU A 27 12.68 16.96 -11.31
CA GLU A 27 12.22 17.93 -12.31
C GLU A 27 12.52 19.38 -11.90
N LYS A 28 12.62 19.66 -10.60
CA LYS A 28 13.05 20.94 -10.02
C LYS A 28 14.58 21.10 -9.89
N GLY A 29 15.35 20.08 -10.29
CA GLY A 29 16.80 20.12 -10.30
C GLY A 29 17.47 19.70 -8.99
N TYR A 30 16.75 19.10 -8.04
CA TYR A 30 17.38 18.50 -6.87
C TYR A 30 18.11 17.21 -7.24
N THR A 31 19.22 16.94 -6.56
CA THR A 31 19.96 15.68 -6.72
C THR A 31 19.48 14.67 -5.69
N ILE A 32 18.96 13.53 -6.14
CA ILE A 32 18.51 12.47 -5.24
C ILE A 32 19.71 11.61 -4.84
N VAL A 33 19.85 11.39 -3.54
CA VAL A 33 20.90 10.54 -2.95
C VAL A 33 20.28 9.46 -2.05
N PRO A 34 20.98 8.34 -1.82
CA PRO A 34 20.55 7.31 -0.88
C PRO A 34 20.33 7.88 0.54
N PHE A 35 19.32 7.39 1.25
CA PHE A 35 19.00 7.88 2.60
C PHE A 35 20.13 7.66 3.61
N ASP A 36 21.01 6.71 3.33
CA ASP A 36 22.19 6.44 4.17
C ASP A 36 23.38 7.37 3.90
N GLU A 37 23.36 8.18 2.87
CA GLU A 37 24.33 9.22 2.58
C GLU A 37 23.96 10.54 3.26
N THR A 38 24.94 11.47 3.32
CA THR A 38 24.71 12.82 3.82
C THR A 38 23.97 13.64 2.76
N ALA A 39 22.86 14.26 3.14
CA ALA A 39 22.04 15.10 2.27
C ALA A 39 21.77 16.47 2.92
N ASP A 40 21.47 17.46 2.10
CA ASP A 40 21.05 18.79 2.56
C ASP A 40 19.59 18.76 3.07
N ILE A 41 18.76 17.88 2.50
CA ILE A 41 17.36 17.74 2.83
C ILE A 41 17.02 16.25 2.97
N TYR A 42 16.32 15.88 4.05
CA TYR A 42 15.76 14.55 4.24
C TYR A 42 14.24 14.62 4.26
N ILE A 43 13.58 13.80 3.46
CA ILE A 43 12.12 13.70 3.40
C ILE A 43 11.69 12.31 3.83
N VAL A 44 10.90 12.21 4.89
CA VAL A 44 10.35 10.93 5.38
C VAL A 44 8.86 10.87 5.14
N ASN A 45 8.42 9.99 4.23
CA ASN A 45 6.99 9.70 4.04
C ASN A 45 6.53 8.74 5.14
N THR A 46 5.78 9.26 6.09
CA THR A 46 5.48 8.64 7.38
C THR A 46 4.25 7.75 7.35
N CYS A 47 4.19 6.80 8.27
CA CYS A 47 3.07 5.89 8.45
C CYS A 47 2.55 5.97 9.89
N THR A 48 1.21 5.74 10.09
CA THR A 48 0.53 5.77 11.38
C THR A 48 -0.41 4.59 11.62
N VAL A 49 -0.35 3.54 10.81
CA VAL A 49 -1.29 2.38 10.93
C VAL A 49 -1.18 1.68 12.29
N THR A 50 0.02 1.61 12.86
CA THR A 50 0.28 1.02 14.20
C THR A 50 1.18 1.92 15.03
N ASN A 51 1.19 1.73 16.37
CA ASN A 51 2.15 2.43 17.24
C ASN A 51 3.61 2.14 16.89
N ILE A 52 3.88 0.95 16.33
CA ILE A 52 5.22 0.61 15.83
C ILE A 52 5.56 1.46 14.60
N ALA A 53 4.58 1.72 13.72
CA ALA A 53 4.77 2.57 12.55
C ALA A 53 5.06 4.03 12.95
N ASP A 54 4.35 4.59 13.94
CA ASP A 54 4.65 5.93 14.49
C ASP A 54 6.06 5.99 15.06
N ARG A 55 6.42 4.99 15.87
CA ARG A 55 7.77 4.92 16.45
C ARG A 55 8.85 4.86 15.35
N LYS A 56 8.65 4.04 14.32
CA LYS A 56 9.58 3.97 13.19
C LYS A 56 9.65 5.29 12.42
N SER A 57 8.52 5.98 12.24
CA SER A 57 8.48 7.30 11.61
C SER A 57 9.36 8.30 12.36
N ARG A 58 9.18 8.43 13.68
CA ARG A 58 10.04 9.27 14.53
C ARG A 58 11.51 8.85 14.49
N GLN A 59 11.80 7.56 14.59
CA GLN A 59 13.19 7.06 14.52
C GLN A 59 13.89 7.46 13.23
N MET A 60 13.20 7.41 12.08
CA MET A 60 13.82 7.79 10.81
C MET A 60 14.02 9.30 10.69
N LEU A 61 13.10 10.13 11.20
CA LEU A 61 13.26 11.57 11.28
C LEU A 61 14.46 11.96 12.17
N HIS A 62 14.55 11.39 13.38
CA HIS A 62 15.68 11.61 14.28
C HIS A 62 17.00 11.11 13.69
N ARG A 63 16.99 9.95 12.99
CA ARG A 63 18.19 9.44 12.30
C ARG A 63 18.66 10.39 11.21
N ALA A 64 17.75 11.02 10.48
CA ALA A 64 18.09 12.03 9.47
C ALA A 64 18.82 13.23 10.11
N LYS A 65 18.28 13.78 11.20
CA LYS A 65 18.88 14.91 11.93
C LYS A 65 20.22 14.56 12.57
N GLN A 66 20.40 13.31 13.04
CA GLN A 66 21.68 12.82 13.55
C GLN A 66 22.75 12.68 12.46
N LYS A 67 22.37 12.28 11.24
CA LYS A 67 23.30 12.16 10.11
C LYS A 67 23.86 13.53 9.67
N ASN A 68 23.01 14.51 9.57
CA ASN A 68 23.39 15.88 9.26
C ASN A 68 22.55 16.85 10.11
N PRO A 69 23.12 17.35 11.24
CA PRO A 69 22.40 18.30 12.10
C PRO A 69 21.98 19.60 11.41
N ALA A 70 22.68 19.98 10.33
CA ALA A 70 22.37 21.17 9.54
C ALA A 70 21.32 20.90 8.43
N ALA A 71 20.98 19.63 8.18
CA ALA A 71 19.99 19.31 7.15
C ALA A 71 18.60 19.76 7.52
N LEU A 72 17.82 20.11 6.50
CA LEU A 72 16.39 20.29 6.61
C LEU A 72 15.70 18.92 6.66
N VAL A 73 14.95 18.63 7.72
CA VAL A 73 14.20 17.38 7.90
C VAL A 73 12.72 17.63 7.70
N VAL A 74 12.15 17.04 6.67
CA VAL A 74 10.76 17.18 6.25
C VAL A 74 9.99 15.91 6.57
N ALA A 75 8.97 16.03 7.42
CA ALA A 75 8.03 14.95 7.69
C ALA A 75 6.80 15.10 6.78
N VAL A 76 6.41 14.04 6.06
CA VAL A 76 5.18 14.06 5.24
C VAL A 76 4.28 12.88 5.56
N GLY A 77 2.98 13.02 5.36
CA GLY A 77 2.04 11.89 5.32
C GLY A 77 1.24 11.63 6.60
N CYS A 78 0.94 10.34 6.85
CA CYS A 78 -0.10 9.95 7.80
C CYS A 78 0.20 10.27 9.26
N TYR A 79 1.45 10.11 9.71
CA TYR A 79 1.84 10.45 11.08
C TYR A 79 1.72 11.96 11.32
N VAL A 80 2.14 12.78 10.36
CA VAL A 80 1.98 14.24 10.41
C VAL A 80 0.50 14.63 10.54
N GLN A 81 -0.36 13.99 9.74
CA GLN A 81 -1.79 14.30 9.71
C GLN A 81 -2.50 13.98 11.03
N THR A 82 -2.09 12.93 11.74
CA THR A 82 -2.78 12.47 12.97
C THR A 82 -2.09 12.87 14.27
N GLY A 83 -0.81 13.18 14.22
CA GLY A 83 0.03 13.50 15.38
C GLY A 83 0.56 14.93 15.34
N ARG A 84 -0.27 15.90 14.92
CA ARG A 84 0.14 17.30 14.73
C ARG A 84 0.89 17.87 15.93
N GLU A 85 0.35 17.72 17.15
CA GLU A 85 0.97 18.23 18.36
C GLU A 85 2.36 17.62 18.64
N ASP A 86 2.49 16.30 18.46
CA ASP A 86 3.77 15.59 18.64
C ASP A 86 4.81 16.06 17.60
N VAL A 87 4.37 16.32 16.36
CA VAL A 87 5.24 16.79 15.27
C VAL A 87 5.70 18.22 15.48
N GLU A 88 4.80 19.11 15.93
CA GLU A 88 5.11 20.52 16.25
C GLU A 88 6.15 20.64 17.37
N GLN A 89 6.10 19.72 18.34
CA GLN A 89 7.00 19.71 19.49
C GLN A 89 8.33 18.97 19.23
N ASP A 90 8.46 18.22 18.14
CA ASP A 90 9.67 17.44 17.83
C ASP A 90 10.79 18.33 17.25
N PRO A 91 11.90 18.54 18.00
CA PRO A 91 12.98 19.43 17.55
C PRO A 91 13.75 18.89 16.31
N CYS A 92 13.53 17.65 15.92
CA CYS A 92 14.19 17.06 14.75
C CYS A 92 13.43 17.27 13.45
N ILE A 93 12.23 17.87 13.50
CA ILE A 93 11.39 18.13 12.34
C ILE A 93 11.38 19.61 12.06
N ASP A 94 11.85 20.02 10.90
CA ASP A 94 11.92 21.43 10.50
C ASP A 94 10.68 21.83 9.67
N LEU A 95 10.14 20.92 8.85
CA LEU A 95 8.96 21.15 8.02
C LEU A 95 8.03 19.92 8.05
N ALA A 96 6.72 20.14 8.13
CA ALA A 96 5.74 19.07 8.14
C ALA A 96 4.63 19.33 7.12
N ILE A 97 4.28 18.27 6.33
CA ILE A 97 3.29 18.35 5.26
C ILE A 97 2.28 17.21 5.44
N GLY A 98 1.01 17.55 5.61
CA GLY A 98 -0.09 16.59 5.76
C GLY A 98 -0.42 15.86 4.46
N ASN A 99 -1.36 14.93 4.56
CA ASN A 99 -1.95 14.28 3.38
C ASN A 99 -2.76 15.30 2.55
N ASN A 100 -2.90 15.04 1.26
CA ASN A 100 -3.54 15.91 0.27
C ASN A 100 -2.82 17.26 0.01
N ARG A 101 -1.54 17.36 0.44
CA ARG A 101 -0.65 18.53 0.19
C ARG A 101 0.72 18.09 -0.37
N LYS A 102 0.92 16.78 -0.60
CA LYS A 102 2.16 16.22 -1.14
C LYS A 102 2.41 16.66 -2.59
N LYS A 103 1.35 16.88 -3.35
CA LYS A 103 1.43 17.45 -4.71
C LYS A 103 2.11 18.82 -4.73
N ASP A 104 2.05 19.55 -3.61
CA ASP A 104 2.60 20.90 -3.46
C ASP A 104 3.99 20.88 -2.81
N LEU A 105 4.57 19.69 -2.53
CA LEU A 105 5.83 19.53 -1.80
C LEU A 105 6.95 20.45 -2.32
N ALA A 106 7.17 20.47 -3.62
CA ALA A 106 8.26 21.24 -4.21
C ALA A 106 8.10 22.76 -3.99
N SER A 107 6.89 23.29 -4.16
CA SER A 107 6.58 24.69 -3.94
C SER A 107 6.64 25.08 -2.46
N ILE A 108 6.12 24.22 -1.56
CA ILE A 108 6.20 24.43 -0.11
C ILE A 108 7.65 24.44 0.34
N LEU A 109 8.48 23.52 -0.18
CA LEU A 109 9.90 23.44 0.14
C LEU A 109 10.67 24.68 -0.37
N GLU A 110 10.41 25.14 -1.60
CA GLU A 110 11.02 26.34 -2.18
C GLU A 110 10.64 27.60 -1.40
N GLU A 111 9.39 27.72 -0.96
CA GLU A 111 8.90 28.82 -0.12
C GLU A 111 9.62 28.83 1.24
N TYR A 112 9.61 27.70 1.92
CA TYR A 112 10.29 27.54 3.22
C TYR A 112 11.78 27.88 3.16
N LEU A 113 12.48 27.42 2.13
CA LEU A 113 13.92 27.73 1.93
C LEU A 113 14.18 29.20 1.67
N ARG A 114 13.28 29.88 0.95
CA ARG A 114 13.35 31.30 0.69
C ARG A 114 13.16 32.14 1.96
N ASP A 115 12.20 31.72 2.81
CA ASP A 115 11.93 32.39 4.08
C ASP A 115 13.15 32.26 5.02
N LEU A 116 13.77 31.09 5.11
CA LEU A 116 15.02 30.89 5.84
C LEU A 116 16.16 31.81 5.35
N GLU A 117 16.36 31.93 4.02
CA GLU A 117 17.39 32.80 3.46
C GLU A 117 17.15 34.28 3.78
N GLN A 118 15.87 34.69 3.87
CA GLN A 118 15.52 36.07 4.26
C GLN A 118 15.75 36.33 5.75
N GLU A 119 15.43 35.37 6.61
CA GLU A 119 15.68 35.46 8.06
C GLU A 119 17.16 35.53 8.37
N ASP A 120 17.98 34.69 7.73
CA ASP A 120 19.43 34.71 7.88
C ASP A 120 20.03 36.06 7.42
N ALA A 121 19.55 36.61 6.29
CA ALA A 121 20.00 37.92 5.80
C ALA A 121 19.58 39.07 6.76
N VAL A 122 18.45 38.95 7.45
CA VAL A 122 18.02 39.92 8.47
C VAL A 122 18.84 39.77 9.75
N ALA A 123 19.15 38.52 10.16
CA ALA A 123 19.90 38.20 11.35
C ALA A 123 21.40 38.68 11.24
N GLU A 124 22.00 38.53 10.05
CA GLU A 124 23.36 39.06 9.76
C GLU A 124 23.44 40.59 9.87
N ASN A 125 22.29 41.29 9.68
CA ASN A 125 22.19 42.76 9.77
C ASN A 125 21.77 43.27 11.16
N ALA A 126 21.39 42.37 12.09
CA ALA A 126 20.97 42.70 13.46
C ALA A 126 21.90 42.03 14.48
N GLU A 127 22.81 42.81 15.07
CA GLU A 127 23.77 42.33 16.09
C GLU A 127 23.11 41.76 17.38
N ASN A 128 21.78 41.60 17.45
CA ASN A 128 21.08 41.08 18.63
C ASN A 128 19.68 40.56 18.26
N ALA A 129 19.54 39.39 17.75
CA ALA A 129 18.26 38.66 17.82
C ALA A 129 18.48 37.15 17.80
N GLY A 130 18.60 36.57 18.97
CA GLY A 130 18.39 35.13 19.16
C GLY A 130 16.92 34.79 18.97
N HIS A 131 16.48 34.72 17.74
CA HIS A 131 15.18 34.14 17.38
C HIS A 131 15.45 32.87 16.59
N GLY A 132 15.21 31.73 17.22
CA GLY A 132 15.06 30.49 16.50
C GLY A 132 13.90 30.65 15.51
N VAL A 133 14.04 30.10 14.32
CA VAL A 133 12.98 29.96 13.32
C VAL A 133 11.73 29.50 14.06
N ASP A 134 10.65 30.29 14.02
CA ASP A 134 9.38 29.90 14.57
C ASP A 134 8.86 28.71 13.75
N LYS A 135 8.85 27.52 14.35
CA LYS A 135 8.39 26.26 13.77
C LYS A 135 6.88 26.27 13.56
N THR A 136 6.34 27.32 13.01
CA THR A 136 4.93 27.38 12.69
C THR A 136 4.63 26.41 11.58
N LEU A 137 4.09 25.25 11.94
CA LEU A 137 3.29 24.43 11.03
C LEU A 137 2.16 25.33 10.56
N HIS A 138 2.37 25.97 9.42
CA HIS A 138 1.31 26.78 8.83
C HIS A 138 0.08 25.90 8.60
N ASP A 139 -1.11 26.38 8.95
CA ASP A 139 -2.38 25.68 8.74
C ASP A 139 -2.56 25.23 7.28
N THR A 140 -1.82 25.85 6.34
CA THR A 140 -1.80 25.51 4.93
C THR A 140 -1.05 24.20 4.59
N THR A 141 -0.17 23.71 5.46
CA THR A 141 0.63 22.47 5.21
C THR A 141 -0.03 21.22 5.79
N VAL A 142 -0.88 21.35 6.82
CA VAL A 142 -1.70 20.28 7.40
C VAL A 142 -3.15 20.71 7.39
N ILE A 143 -3.90 20.28 6.38
CA ILE A 143 -5.30 20.67 6.18
C ILE A 143 -6.26 19.77 6.98
N ASP A 144 -7.51 20.20 7.16
CA ASP A 144 -8.58 19.34 7.65
C ASP A 144 -8.98 18.33 6.54
N ILE A 145 -8.37 17.15 6.62
CA ILE A 145 -8.53 16.10 5.61
C ILE A 145 -9.97 15.54 5.54
N ASN A 146 -10.79 15.70 6.59
CA ASN A 146 -12.15 15.18 6.62
C ASN A 146 -13.11 16.01 5.76
N HIS A 147 -12.78 17.27 5.51
CA HIS A 147 -13.56 18.18 4.68
C HIS A 147 -12.97 18.35 3.27
N THR A 148 -11.96 17.57 2.91
CA THR A 148 -11.34 17.60 1.59
C THR A 148 -12.06 16.64 0.64
N ALA A 149 -12.66 17.18 -0.42
CA ALA A 149 -13.40 16.42 -1.42
C ALA A 149 -12.56 16.04 -2.64
N GLU A 150 -11.53 16.82 -2.94
CA GLU A 150 -10.72 16.63 -4.14
C GLU A 150 -9.69 15.53 -3.95
N TYR A 151 -9.55 14.66 -4.97
CA TYR A 151 -8.45 13.72 -5.06
C TYR A 151 -7.14 14.49 -5.26
N GLU A 152 -6.08 14.09 -4.56
CA GLU A 152 -4.74 14.65 -4.73
C GLU A 152 -4.12 14.10 -6.02
N GLU A 153 -4.19 14.88 -7.10
CA GLU A 153 -3.61 14.47 -8.37
C GLU A 153 -2.08 14.45 -8.30
N MET A 154 -1.55 13.27 -8.44
CA MET A 154 -0.12 12.95 -8.53
C MET A 154 0.03 11.96 -9.67
N THR A 155 0.99 12.17 -10.57
CA THR A 155 1.20 11.32 -11.74
C THR A 155 2.64 10.88 -11.80
N LEU A 156 2.86 9.57 -11.90
CA LEU A 156 4.17 8.97 -12.02
C LEU A 156 4.47 8.72 -13.51
N LYS A 157 5.63 9.16 -13.98
CA LYS A 157 6.10 8.92 -15.35
C LYS A 157 6.98 7.67 -15.43
N GLN A 158 7.74 7.40 -14.37
CA GLN A 158 8.66 6.28 -14.29
C GLN A 158 8.88 5.92 -12.82
N THR A 159 8.95 4.63 -12.49
CA THR A 159 9.34 4.17 -11.15
C THR A 159 10.86 4.19 -11.00
N ALA A 160 11.35 4.46 -9.79
CA ALA A 160 12.78 4.55 -9.53
C ALA A 160 13.45 3.17 -9.39
N GLU A 161 12.76 2.21 -8.78
CA GLU A 161 13.38 0.96 -8.32
C GLU A 161 12.55 -0.30 -8.61
N HIS A 162 11.35 -0.19 -9.22
CA HIS A 162 10.43 -1.31 -9.36
C HIS A 162 10.24 -1.76 -10.81
N THR A 163 10.18 -3.07 -10.99
CA THR A 163 9.78 -3.70 -12.26
C THR A 163 8.27 -3.57 -12.50
N ARG A 164 7.49 -3.38 -11.42
CA ARG A 164 6.04 -3.20 -11.43
C ARG A 164 5.70 -1.76 -11.07
N ALA A 165 4.82 -1.12 -11.83
CA ALA A 165 4.35 0.23 -11.52
C ALA A 165 3.16 0.18 -10.55
N TYR A 166 3.28 0.83 -9.40
CA TYR A 166 2.13 1.09 -8.53
C TYR A 166 1.34 2.27 -9.11
N ILE A 167 0.02 2.12 -9.15
CA ILE A 167 -0.90 3.17 -9.64
C ILE A 167 -1.94 3.43 -8.55
N LYS A 168 -1.86 4.61 -7.95
CA LYS A 168 -2.84 5.03 -6.93
C LYS A 168 -4.13 5.48 -7.62
N ILE A 169 -5.22 4.74 -7.40
CA ILE A 169 -6.52 4.99 -8.02
C ILE A 169 -7.54 5.59 -7.04
N GLN A 170 -7.27 5.52 -5.72
CA GLN A 170 -8.23 5.92 -4.69
C GLN A 170 -7.49 6.31 -3.40
N ASP A 171 -8.04 7.26 -2.64
CA ASP A 171 -7.57 7.65 -1.31
C ASP A 171 -8.74 7.82 -0.33
N GLY A 172 -8.42 7.80 0.98
CA GLY A 172 -9.42 7.90 2.04
C GLY A 172 -10.29 6.65 2.21
N CYS A 173 -11.10 6.60 3.29
CA CYS A 173 -11.93 5.45 3.61
C CYS A 173 -13.13 5.86 4.49
N ASN A 174 -14.33 5.36 4.16
CA ASN A 174 -15.58 5.62 4.89
C ASN A 174 -16.01 4.44 5.78
N GLN A 175 -15.19 3.38 5.93
CA GLN A 175 -15.59 2.18 6.70
C GLN A 175 -15.60 2.40 8.20
N PHE A 176 -14.77 3.29 8.75
CA PHE A 176 -14.68 3.59 10.18
C PHE A 176 -14.60 2.33 11.05
N CYS A 177 -13.79 1.35 10.63
CA CYS A 177 -13.50 0.18 11.47
C CYS A 177 -13.04 0.66 12.84
N SER A 178 -13.51 0.01 13.90
CA SER A 178 -13.36 0.52 15.28
C SER A 178 -11.90 0.64 15.75
N TYR A 179 -10.96 -0.04 15.10
CA TYR A 179 -9.52 -0.02 15.38
C TYR A 179 -8.71 0.91 14.47
N CYS A 180 -9.33 1.46 13.42
CA CYS A 180 -8.60 2.07 12.31
C CYS A 180 -8.56 3.60 12.43
N VAL A 181 -7.34 4.14 12.31
CA VAL A 181 -7.08 5.58 12.33
C VAL A 181 -7.10 6.20 10.92
N ILE A 182 -7.14 5.38 9.87
CA ILE A 182 -6.99 5.82 8.48
C ILE A 182 -8.04 6.85 8.04
N PRO A 183 -9.34 6.75 8.40
CA PRO A 183 -10.29 7.81 8.05
C PRO A 183 -9.89 9.20 8.58
N TYR A 184 -9.18 9.25 9.69
CA TYR A 184 -8.68 10.51 10.29
C TYR A 184 -7.36 10.96 9.67
N ALA A 185 -6.55 10.01 9.17
CA ALA A 185 -5.27 10.32 8.53
C ALA A 185 -5.42 10.68 7.04
N ARG A 186 -6.38 10.05 6.35
CA ARG A 186 -6.53 10.19 4.90
C ARG A 186 -7.90 10.71 4.46
N GLY A 187 -8.80 10.97 5.41
CA GLY A 187 -10.12 11.52 5.14
C GLY A 187 -11.09 10.57 4.46
N ARG A 188 -12.10 11.14 3.85
CA ARG A 188 -13.17 10.43 3.14
C ARG A 188 -12.68 9.85 1.82
N VAL A 189 -13.47 8.93 1.25
CA VAL A 189 -13.21 8.34 -0.07
C VAL A 189 -13.12 9.44 -1.13
N ARG A 190 -12.03 9.41 -1.87
CA ARG A 190 -11.78 10.22 -3.04
C ARG A 190 -11.20 9.32 -4.13
N SER A 191 -11.89 9.23 -5.24
CA SER A 191 -11.49 8.40 -6.37
C SER A 191 -10.81 9.24 -7.44
N ARG A 192 -9.75 8.70 -8.01
CA ARG A 192 -9.05 9.32 -9.13
C ARG A 192 -9.86 9.13 -10.41
N ARG A 193 -9.88 10.12 -11.28
CA ARG A 193 -10.58 10.05 -12.56
C ARG A 193 -10.03 8.91 -13.43
N ALA A 194 -10.92 8.15 -14.05
CA ALA A 194 -10.52 7.02 -14.88
C ALA A 194 -9.64 7.43 -16.06
N GLU A 195 -9.89 8.60 -16.65
CA GLU A 195 -9.13 9.15 -17.78
C GLU A 195 -7.67 9.41 -17.40
N ASP A 196 -7.42 9.91 -16.17
CA ASP A 196 -6.08 10.20 -15.67
C ASP A 196 -5.32 8.92 -15.33
N ILE A 197 -6.02 7.91 -14.78
CA ILE A 197 -5.47 6.57 -14.54
C ILE A 197 -5.05 5.91 -15.86
N ILE A 198 -5.93 5.91 -16.86
CA ILE A 198 -5.66 5.34 -18.18
C ILE A 198 -4.47 6.03 -18.85
N ARG A 199 -4.40 7.35 -18.78
CA ARG A 199 -3.29 8.13 -19.33
C ARG A 199 -1.96 7.77 -18.67
N GLU A 200 -1.92 7.67 -17.35
CA GLU A 200 -0.72 7.29 -16.61
C GLU A 200 -0.28 5.86 -16.96
N ILE A 201 -1.20 4.88 -16.95
CA ILE A 201 -0.89 3.48 -17.29
C ILE A 201 -0.41 3.37 -18.73
N THR A 202 -1.01 4.11 -19.67
CA THR A 202 -0.54 4.15 -21.07
C THR A 202 0.90 4.68 -21.15
N GLY A 203 1.23 5.72 -20.39
CA GLY A 203 2.59 6.24 -20.28
C GLY A 203 3.56 5.20 -19.69
N MET A 204 3.14 4.46 -18.67
CA MET A 204 3.94 3.37 -18.10
C MET A 204 4.19 2.25 -19.13
N ALA A 205 3.17 1.84 -19.88
CA ALA A 205 3.31 0.85 -20.95
C ALA A 205 4.32 1.28 -22.03
N GLN A 206 4.27 2.56 -22.44
CA GLN A 206 5.23 3.15 -23.38
C GLN A 206 6.66 3.17 -22.84
N ASN A 207 6.83 3.30 -21.51
CA ASN A 207 8.12 3.20 -20.83
C ASN A 207 8.57 1.75 -20.56
N GLY A 208 7.83 0.75 -21.08
CA GLY A 208 8.20 -0.66 -21.03
C GLY A 208 7.75 -1.43 -19.80
N TYR A 209 6.93 -0.85 -18.92
CA TYR A 209 6.35 -1.59 -17.78
C TYR A 209 5.31 -2.59 -18.28
N ARG A 210 5.44 -3.84 -17.85
CA ARG A 210 4.54 -4.93 -18.24
C ARG A 210 3.50 -5.27 -17.18
N GLU A 211 3.81 -5.01 -15.89
CA GLU A 211 2.91 -5.25 -14.77
C GLU A 211 2.58 -3.94 -14.06
N ILE A 212 1.29 -3.71 -13.81
CA ILE A 212 0.79 -2.64 -12.96
C ILE A 212 0.10 -3.21 -11.72
N VAL A 213 0.16 -2.46 -10.62
CA VAL A 213 -0.51 -2.80 -9.36
C VAL A 213 -1.43 -1.64 -8.99
N LEU A 214 -2.72 -1.83 -9.15
CA LEU A 214 -3.71 -0.84 -8.71
C LEU A 214 -3.73 -0.79 -7.18
N THR A 215 -3.53 0.39 -6.62
CA THR A 215 -3.45 0.60 -5.18
C THR A 215 -4.34 1.74 -4.72
N GLY A 216 -4.75 1.67 -3.47
CA GLY A 216 -5.56 2.67 -2.78
C GLY A 216 -5.72 2.30 -1.32
N ILE A 217 -6.43 3.13 -0.58
CA ILE A 217 -6.73 2.88 0.83
C ILE A 217 -7.88 1.88 0.98
N HIS A 218 -8.90 1.98 0.13
CA HIS A 218 -10.02 1.06 0.08
C HIS A 218 -10.55 0.98 -1.36
N ILE A 219 -9.83 0.27 -2.22
CA ILE A 219 -10.10 0.27 -3.66
C ILE A 219 -11.48 -0.28 -4.03
N SER A 220 -12.09 -1.13 -3.19
CA SER A 220 -13.48 -1.56 -3.37
C SER A 220 -14.49 -0.40 -3.34
N SER A 221 -14.11 0.76 -2.80
CA SER A 221 -14.92 1.98 -2.82
C SER A 221 -14.60 2.91 -4.01
N TYR A 222 -13.81 2.44 -4.99
CA TYR A 222 -13.50 3.27 -6.16
C TYR A 222 -14.77 3.68 -6.90
N GLY A 223 -14.89 4.99 -7.13
CA GLY A 223 -15.99 5.59 -7.90
C GLY A 223 -17.32 5.77 -7.14
N ILE A 224 -17.42 5.42 -5.84
CA ILE A 224 -18.66 5.67 -5.08
C ILE A 224 -18.96 7.17 -4.94
N ASP A 225 -17.95 8.02 -5.05
CA ASP A 225 -18.00 9.47 -5.05
C ASP A 225 -18.28 10.07 -6.44
N PHE A 226 -18.33 9.27 -7.49
CA PHE A 226 -18.66 9.75 -8.83
C PHE A 226 -20.18 9.93 -9.04
N ASP A 227 -20.53 10.90 -9.90
CA ASP A 227 -21.89 11.07 -10.39
C ASP A 227 -22.31 9.90 -11.29
N GLU A 228 -23.48 9.32 -11.02
CA GLU A 228 -23.94 8.12 -11.74
C GLU A 228 -24.26 8.41 -13.21
N GLU A 229 -24.85 9.57 -13.51
CA GLU A 229 -25.22 9.91 -14.88
C GLU A 229 -23.98 10.33 -15.71
N ALA A 230 -23.01 11.01 -15.08
CA ALA A 230 -21.73 11.28 -15.71
C ALA A 230 -20.97 9.99 -16.01
N TRP A 231 -20.92 9.05 -15.04
CA TRP A 231 -20.28 7.75 -15.22
C TRP A 231 -20.86 6.93 -16.38
N LYS A 232 -22.21 6.90 -16.51
CA LYS A 232 -22.89 6.25 -17.65
C LYS A 232 -22.52 6.88 -19.01
N ARG A 233 -22.14 8.15 -19.04
CA ARG A 233 -21.62 8.83 -20.24
C ARG A 233 -20.11 8.64 -20.43
N GLY A 234 -19.43 7.88 -19.56
CA GLY A 234 -17.98 7.65 -19.61
C GLY A 234 -17.15 8.77 -18.96
N GLU A 235 -17.75 9.61 -18.14
CA GLU A 235 -17.11 10.73 -17.46
C GLU A 235 -16.90 10.40 -15.97
N SER A 236 -15.73 10.77 -15.40
CA SER A 236 -15.42 10.59 -13.98
C SER A 236 -15.56 11.91 -13.23
N VAL A 237 -16.80 12.31 -12.97
CA VAL A 237 -17.13 13.55 -12.26
C VAL A 237 -17.46 13.24 -10.80
N SER A 238 -16.68 13.76 -9.86
CA SER A 238 -16.95 13.62 -8.42
C SER A 238 -18.08 14.53 -7.96
N VAL A 239 -18.94 14.02 -7.08
CA VAL A 239 -20.05 14.75 -6.48
C VAL A 239 -19.87 14.76 -4.96
N LEU A 240 -19.90 15.95 -4.37
CA LEU A 240 -20.02 16.12 -2.92
C LEU A 240 -21.43 15.68 -2.50
N LYS A 241 -21.51 14.63 -1.69
CA LYS A 241 -22.78 14.10 -1.18
C LYS A 241 -22.79 14.25 0.32
N GLU A 242 -23.71 15.07 0.83
CA GLU A 242 -23.84 15.39 2.26
C GLU A 242 -24.38 14.22 3.11
N ASP A 243 -25.06 13.23 2.50
CA ASP A 243 -25.69 12.10 3.19
C ASP A 243 -24.92 10.79 3.01
N GLU A 244 -23.73 10.66 3.61
CA GLU A 244 -22.87 9.47 3.45
C GLU A 244 -23.16 8.29 4.38
N GLU A 245 -24.03 8.43 5.37
CA GLU A 245 -24.21 7.38 6.39
C GLU A 245 -24.90 6.08 5.93
N ARG A 246 -25.49 6.04 4.73
CA ARG A 246 -26.35 4.94 4.29
C ARG A 246 -25.99 4.27 2.98
N ARG A 247 -24.80 4.49 2.42
CA ARG A 247 -24.44 3.79 1.18
C ARG A 247 -24.00 2.38 1.46
N ASP A 248 -24.72 1.47 0.89
CA ASP A 248 -24.27 0.12 0.69
C ASP A 248 -23.08 0.14 -0.27
N TYR A 249 -21.88 -0.13 0.27
CA TYR A 249 -20.64 -0.26 -0.50
C TYR A 249 -20.58 -1.61 -1.26
N SER A 250 -21.64 -2.41 -1.21
CA SER A 250 -21.74 -3.65 -1.94
C SER A 250 -21.86 -3.36 -3.43
N GLY A 251 -20.78 -3.57 -4.15
CA GLY A 251 -20.80 -3.68 -5.60
C GLY A 251 -20.72 -2.39 -6.38
N SER A 252 -19.77 -1.53 -6.09
CA SER A 252 -19.39 -0.54 -7.11
C SER A 252 -18.78 -1.28 -8.31
N SER A 253 -19.58 -1.51 -9.34
CA SER A 253 -19.09 -2.05 -10.63
C SER A 253 -18.01 -1.18 -11.26
N LYS A 254 -17.86 0.07 -10.82
CA LYS A 254 -16.93 1.07 -11.38
C LYS A 254 -15.46 0.66 -11.29
N LEU A 255 -15.06 -0.12 -10.25
CA LEU A 255 -13.73 -0.71 -10.23
C LEU A 255 -13.57 -1.75 -11.36
N ILE A 256 -14.59 -2.56 -11.59
CA ILE A 256 -14.55 -3.58 -12.66
C ILE A 256 -14.60 -2.91 -14.03
N ASP A 257 -15.42 -1.89 -14.21
CA ASP A 257 -15.46 -1.07 -15.43
C ASP A 257 -14.08 -0.44 -15.72
N LEU A 258 -13.38 0.03 -14.68
CA LEU A 258 -12.01 0.54 -14.81
C LEU A 258 -11.02 -0.57 -15.21
N LEU A 259 -11.13 -1.76 -14.62
CA LEU A 259 -10.28 -2.91 -14.97
C LEU A 259 -10.45 -3.33 -16.42
N GLU A 260 -11.66 -3.34 -16.95
CA GLU A 260 -11.96 -3.62 -18.36
C GLU A 260 -11.27 -2.61 -19.28
N ARG A 261 -11.37 -1.31 -18.97
CA ARG A 261 -10.69 -0.25 -19.73
C ARG A 261 -9.17 -0.36 -19.68
N ILE A 262 -8.60 -0.71 -18.51
CA ILE A 262 -7.15 -0.91 -18.36
C ILE A 262 -6.69 -2.16 -19.11
N HIS A 263 -7.52 -3.20 -19.16
CA HIS A 263 -7.22 -4.43 -19.89
C HIS A 263 -6.92 -4.20 -21.37
N ASP A 264 -7.56 -3.19 -21.99
CA ASP A 264 -7.38 -2.88 -23.40
C ASP A 264 -6.07 -2.12 -23.72
N ILE A 265 -5.32 -1.67 -22.69
CA ILE A 265 -4.06 -0.94 -22.91
C ILE A 265 -2.99 -1.88 -23.45
N GLU A 266 -2.45 -1.56 -24.62
CA GLU A 266 -1.32 -2.30 -25.21
C GLU A 266 -0.03 -2.12 -24.38
N GLY A 267 0.81 -3.15 -24.34
CA GLY A 267 2.07 -3.16 -23.60
C GLY A 267 1.94 -3.60 -22.14
N ILE A 268 0.77 -3.47 -21.53
CA ILE A 268 0.49 -4.07 -20.21
C ILE A 268 0.11 -5.53 -20.40
N GLU A 269 0.80 -6.43 -19.70
CA GLU A 269 0.60 -7.89 -19.74
C GLU A 269 -0.06 -8.42 -18.46
N ARG A 270 0.14 -7.72 -17.32
CA ARG A 270 -0.34 -8.11 -16.00
C ARG A 270 -0.97 -6.95 -15.27
N ILE A 271 -2.16 -7.17 -14.74
CA ILE A 271 -2.89 -6.23 -13.88
C ILE A 271 -3.07 -6.91 -12.53
N ARG A 272 -2.54 -6.30 -11.47
CA ARG A 272 -2.71 -6.76 -10.11
C ARG A 272 -3.53 -5.79 -9.31
N ILE A 273 -4.42 -6.30 -8.48
CA ILE A 273 -5.30 -5.50 -7.64
C ILE A 273 -4.75 -5.49 -6.21
N GLY A 274 -4.79 -4.36 -5.53
CA GLY A 274 -4.54 -4.24 -4.10
C GLY A 274 -5.67 -4.86 -3.27
N SER A 275 -5.72 -4.51 -1.97
CA SER A 275 -6.66 -5.12 -1.02
C SER A 275 -8.12 -4.82 -1.37
N LEU A 276 -8.92 -5.88 -1.40
CA LEU A 276 -10.37 -5.84 -1.65
C LEU A 276 -11.16 -6.12 -0.38
N GLU A 277 -12.35 -5.57 -0.30
CA GLU A 277 -13.38 -6.02 0.63
C GLU A 277 -14.18 -7.18 0.01
N PRO A 278 -14.54 -8.25 0.77
CA PRO A 278 -15.18 -9.43 0.18
C PRO A 278 -16.48 -9.12 -0.56
N ARG A 279 -17.30 -8.19 -0.10
CA ARG A 279 -18.62 -7.86 -0.69
C ARG A 279 -18.57 -7.34 -2.14
N ILE A 280 -17.41 -6.94 -2.66
CA ILE A 280 -17.29 -6.61 -4.09
C ILE A 280 -17.33 -7.86 -4.97
N ILE A 281 -17.05 -9.03 -4.39
CA ILE A 281 -17.03 -10.30 -5.12
C ILE A 281 -18.44 -10.88 -5.15
N THR A 282 -19.13 -10.64 -6.25
CA THR A 282 -20.43 -11.24 -6.60
C THR A 282 -20.25 -12.20 -7.78
N GLU A 283 -21.26 -12.99 -8.12
CA GLU A 283 -21.20 -13.84 -9.31
C GLU A 283 -20.91 -13.04 -10.59
N GLU A 284 -21.54 -11.87 -10.74
CA GLU A 284 -21.34 -10.97 -11.87
C GLU A 284 -19.89 -10.43 -11.90
N THR A 285 -19.42 -9.82 -10.81
CA THR A 285 -18.09 -9.21 -10.77
C THR A 285 -16.96 -10.24 -10.89
N ALA A 286 -17.12 -11.42 -10.28
CA ALA A 286 -16.16 -12.51 -10.41
C ALA A 286 -16.10 -13.03 -11.86
N ALA A 287 -17.24 -13.18 -12.54
CA ALA A 287 -17.29 -13.60 -13.94
C ALA A 287 -16.64 -12.54 -14.86
N ARG A 288 -16.94 -11.25 -14.66
CA ARG A 288 -16.32 -10.16 -15.42
C ARG A 288 -14.79 -10.12 -15.21
N MET A 289 -14.32 -10.26 -13.98
CA MET A 289 -12.88 -10.33 -13.68
C MET A 289 -12.20 -11.53 -14.35
N ALA A 290 -12.85 -12.70 -14.34
CA ALA A 290 -12.31 -13.90 -14.99
C ALA A 290 -12.24 -13.78 -16.52
N ALA A 291 -13.05 -12.91 -17.13
CA ALA A 291 -13.01 -12.61 -18.55
C ALA A 291 -11.82 -11.71 -18.96
N LEU A 292 -10.99 -11.26 -18.00
CA LEU A 292 -9.84 -10.38 -18.22
C LEU A 292 -8.51 -11.16 -18.16
N PRO A 293 -7.98 -11.70 -19.26
CA PRO A 293 -6.75 -12.51 -19.26
C PRO A 293 -5.52 -11.84 -18.65
N LYS A 294 -5.42 -10.49 -18.68
CA LYS A 294 -4.31 -9.75 -18.05
C LYS A 294 -4.45 -9.65 -16.53
N LEU A 295 -5.64 -9.85 -15.98
CA LEU A 295 -5.84 -9.82 -14.52
C LEU A 295 -5.14 -10.99 -13.85
N CYS A 296 -4.32 -10.69 -12.87
CA CYS A 296 -3.60 -11.69 -12.09
C CYS A 296 -4.54 -12.41 -11.10
N PRO A 297 -4.56 -13.75 -11.05
CA PRO A 297 -5.42 -14.51 -10.14
C PRO A 297 -4.84 -14.51 -8.69
N HIS A 298 -4.57 -13.33 -8.18
CA HIS A 298 -4.09 -13.08 -6.81
C HIS A 298 -4.98 -12.03 -6.16
N PHE A 299 -5.70 -12.42 -5.10
CA PHE A 299 -6.70 -11.60 -4.44
C PHE A 299 -6.40 -11.47 -2.96
N HIS A 300 -6.07 -10.26 -2.53
CA HIS A 300 -6.00 -9.95 -1.11
C HIS A 300 -7.37 -9.50 -0.62
N LEU A 301 -8.08 -10.38 0.09
CA LEU A 301 -9.39 -10.10 0.69
C LEU A 301 -9.22 -9.83 2.19
N SER A 302 -9.59 -8.64 2.64
CA SER A 302 -9.43 -8.23 4.05
C SER A 302 -10.44 -8.94 4.95
N LEU A 303 -10.03 -9.98 5.70
CA LEU A 303 -10.89 -10.73 6.64
C LEU A 303 -10.94 -10.10 8.02
N GLN A 304 -9.79 -9.88 8.63
CA GLN A 304 -9.54 -9.38 9.99
C GLN A 304 -9.84 -10.37 11.12
N SER A 305 -10.94 -11.13 11.08
CA SER A 305 -11.30 -12.21 12.03
C SER A 305 -12.25 -13.20 11.36
N GLY A 306 -12.15 -14.48 11.72
CA GLY A 306 -13.11 -15.53 11.29
C GLY A 306 -14.30 -15.70 12.23
N CYS A 307 -14.46 -14.83 13.24
CA CYS A 307 -15.57 -14.86 14.18
C CYS A 307 -16.47 -13.63 14.00
N ASP A 308 -17.77 -13.84 13.75
CA ASP A 308 -18.74 -12.78 13.50
C ASP A 308 -18.92 -11.83 14.69
N ALA A 309 -18.81 -12.33 15.93
CA ALA A 309 -18.91 -11.48 17.12
C ALA A 309 -17.73 -10.47 17.16
N THR A 310 -16.55 -10.91 16.82
CA THR A 310 -15.35 -10.05 16.70
C THR A 310 -15.48 -9.10 15.51
N LEU A 311 -15.93 -9.56 14.32
CA LEU A 311 -16.17 -8.71 13.15
C LEU A 311 -17.15 -7.58 13.45
N ARG A 312 -18.25 -7.87 14.15
CA ARG A 312 -19.22 -6.84 14.59
C ARG A 312 -18.60 -5.80 15.52
N ARG A 313 -17.76 -6.22 16.50
CA ARG A 313 -17.02 -5.28 17.35
C ARG A 313 -16.01 -4.46 16.59
N MET A 314 -15.40 -5.03 15.55
CA MET A 314 -14.51 -4.34 14.62
C MET A 314 -15.25 -3.36 13.69
N ASN A 315 -16.59 -3.33 13.70
CA ASN A 315 -17.44 -2.58 12.77
C ASN A 315 -17.26 -3.01 11.31
N ARG A 316 -16.98 -4.33 11.06
CA ARG A 316 -16.97 -4.88 9.71
C ARG A 316 -18.40 -5.10 9.21
N LYS A 317 -18.60 -4.96 7.91
CA LYS A 317 -19.93 -4.95 7.27
C LYS A 317 -20.28 -6.27 6.56
N TYR A 318 -19.51 -7.31 6.86
CA TYR A 318 -19.70 -8.67 6.34
C TYR A 318 -19.54 -9.69 7.48
N THR A 319 -20.06 -10.89 7.25
CA THR A 319 -19.91 -12.06 8.10
C THR A 319 -18.76 -12.96 7.59
N SER A 320 -18.35 -13.90 8.42
CA SER A 320 -17.38 -14.93 8.02
C SER A 320 -17.92 -15.79 6.86
N GLU A 321 -19.23 -16.08 6.83
CA GLU A 321 -19.82 -16.87 5.75
C GLU A 321 -19.88 -16.11 4.42
N GLU A 322 -20.29 -14.84 4.41
CA GLU A 322 -20.21 -13.97 3.21
C GLU A 322 -18.80 -13.87 2.67
N TYR A 323 -17.78 -13.88 3.56
CA TYR A 323 -16.39 -13.95 3.15
C TYR A 323 -16.04 -15.29 2.49
N ALA A 324 -16.49 -16.40 3.07
CA ALA A 324 -16.26 -17.74 2.51
C ALA A 324 -16.94 -17.91 1.13
N GLU A 325 -18.14 -17.38 0.97
CA GLU A 325 -18.85 -17.34 -0.31
C GLU A 325 -18.05 -16.56 -1.38
N SER A 326 -17.50 -15.41 -1.01
CA SER A 326 -16.66 -14.60 -1.91
C SER A 326 -15.41 -15.37 -2.37
N VAL A 327 -14.75 -16.10 -1.45
CA VAL A 327 -13.60 -16.97 -1.79
C VAL A 327 -14.05 -18.12 -2.70
N ALA A 328 -15.20 -18.75 -2.43
CA ALA A 328 -15.72 -19.84 -3.23
C ALA A 328 -16.05 -19.37 -4.68
N LEU A 329 -16.62 -18.17 -4.84
CA LEU A 329 -16.86 -17.58 -6.16
C LEU A 329 -15.56 -17.37 -6.94
N LEU A 330 -14.52 -16.83 -6.33
CA LEU A 330 -13.22 -16.67 -6.99
C LEU A 330 -12.62 -18.02 -7.39
N ARG A 331 -12.67 -19.02 -6.51
CA ARG A 331 -12.18 -20.39 -6.81
C ARG A 331 -12.99 -21.13 -7.87
N LYS A 332 -14.26 -20.73 -8.07
CA LYS A 332 -15.13 -21.27 -9.13
C LYS A 332 -14.73 -20.76 -10.51
N VAL A 333 -14.27 -19.52 -10.62
CA VAL A 333 -14.04 -18.85 -11.91
C VAL A 333 -12.57 -18.72 -12.30
N PHE A 334 -11.64 -18.79 -11.33
CA PHE A 334 -10.19 -18.78 -11.56
C PHE A 334 -9.59 -20.15 -11.25
N ASP A 335 -8.61 -20.59 -12.04
CA ASP A 335 -7.84 -21.79 -11.75
C ASP A 335 -6.82 -21.51 -10.65
N HIS A 336 -6.97 -22.16 -9.51
CA HIS A 336 -6.08 -22.09 -8.34
C HIS A 336 -5.69 -20.66 -7.92
N PRO A 337 -6.63 -19.73 -7.68
CA PRO A 337 -6.29 -18.36 -7.35
C PRO A 337 -5.60 -18.25 -5.99
N ALA A 338 -4.58 -17.42 -5.89
CA ALA A 338 -3.94 -17.09 -4.63
C ALA A 338 -4.83 -16.16 -3.81
N ILE A 339 -5.36 -16.64 -2.71
CA ILE A 339 -6.16 -15.85 -1.77
C ILE A 339 -5.28 -15.51 -0.56
N THR A 340 -5.10 -14.21 -0.31
CA THR A 340 -4.34 -13.71 0.84
C THR A 340 -5.21 -12.83 1.71
N THR A 341 -4.84 -12.66 2.99
CA THR A 341 -5.65 -11.89 3.92
C THR A 341 -4.85 -11.29 5.08
N ASP A 342 -5.46 -10.33 5.76
CA ASP A 342 -5.01 -9.83 7.07
C ASP A 342 -5.86 -10.43 8.19
N VAL A 343 -5.23 -10.77 9.32
CA VAL A 343 -5.90 -11.26 10.54
C VAL A 343 -5.37 -10.50 11.76
N ILE A 344 -6.27 -10.01 12.60
CA ILE A 344 -5.94 -9.33 13.86
C ILE A 344 -6.29 -10.25 15.02
N VAL A 345 -5.30 -10.63 15.84
CA VAL A 345 -5.49 -11.41 17.07
C VAL A 345 -5.48 -10.51 18.30
N GLY A 346 -6.29 -10.90 19.31
CA GLY A 346 -6.38 -10.20 20.58
C GLY A 346 -7.08 -8.86 20.48
N PHE A 347 -8.11 -8.77 19.64
CA PHE A 347 -9.02 -7.63 19.60
C PHE A 347 -9.75 -7.49 20.94
N PRO A 348 -10.10 -6.27 21.41
CA PRO A 348 -10.81 -6.10 22.66
C PRO A 348 -12.07 -6.96 22.76
N GLY A 349 -12.16 -7.77 23.84
CA GLY A 349 -13.25 -8.70 24.08
C GLY A 349 -13.18 -10.02 23.33
N GLU A 350 -12.11 -10.31 22.57
CA GLU A 350 -11.91 -11.60 21.92
C GLU A 350 -11.67 -12.69 22.97
N THR A 351 -12.63 -13.63 23.11
CA THR A 351 -12.53 -14.79 24.01
C THR A 351 -11.71 -15.93 23.39
N GLU A 352 -11.46 -17.00 24.17
CA GLU A 352 -10.83 -18.21 23.62
C GLU A 352 -11.74 -18.91 22.59
N GLU A 353 -13.04 -18.92 22.83
CA GLU A 353 -14.03 -19.52 21.91
C GLU A 353 -14.06 -18.73 20.58
N GLU A 354 -14.03 -17.42 20.62
CA GLU A 354 -14.00 -16.57 19.43
C GLU A 354 -12.69 -16.71 18.64
N TYR A 355 -11.56 -16.85 19.36
CA TYR A 355 -10.28 -17.16 18.74
C TYR A 355 -10.28 -18.56 18.11
N ALA A 356 -10.85 -19.57 18.78
CA ALA A 356 -10.99 -20.93 18.25
C ALA A 356 -11.83 -20.95 16.97
N GLN A 357 -12.94 -20.20 16.92
CA GLN A 357 -13.76 -20.04 15.71
C GLN A 357 -12.96 -19.40 14.58
N THR A 358 -12.15 -18.37 14.88
CA THR A 358 -11.27 -17.76 13.88
C THR A 358 -10.27 -18.77 13.34
N LYS A 359 -9.64 -19.55 14.19
CA LYS A 359 -8.66 -20.58 13.80
C LYS A 359 -9.30 -21.66 12.91
N GLU A 360 -10.49 -22.15 13.27
CA GLU A 360 -11.25 -23.14 12.49
C GLU A 360 -11.63 -22.55 11.11
N PHE A 361 -12.07 -21.30 11.07
CA PHE A 361 -12.39 -20.61 9.82
C PHE A 361 -11.17 -20.50 8.90
N LEU A 362 -10.02 -20.07 9.42
CA LEU A 362 -8.78 -19.97 8.65
C LEU A 362 -8.32 -21.31 8.10
N ASP A 363 -8.46 -22.38 8.89
CA ASP A 363 -8.16 -23.73 8.46
C ASP A 363 -9.12 -24.22 7.35
N ARG A 364 -10.42 -23.90 7.45
CA ARG A 364 -11.41 -24.20 6.42
C ARG A 364 -11.14 -23.51 5.10
N ILE A 365 -10.70 -22.23 5.14
CA ILE A 365 -10.50 -21.41 3.92
C ILE A 365 -9.23 -21.80 3.17
N GLN A 366 -8.14 -22.18 3.85
CA GLN A 366 -6.85 -22.52 3.22
C GLN A 366 -6.29 -21.37 2.37
N PHE A 367 -5.67 -20.40 3.04
CA PHE A 367 -5.09 -19.22 2.40
C PHE A 367 -3.71 -19.53 1.77
N PHE A 368 -3.36 -18.77 0.73
CA PHE A 368 -1.99 -18.74 0.23
C PHE A 368 -1.06 -18.03 1.23
N GLU A 369 -1.42 -16.85 1.69
CA GLU A 369 -0.66 -16.11 2.72
C GLU A 369 -1.61 -15.38 3.66
N MET A 370 -1.23 -15.28 4.93
CA MET A 370 -1.95 -14.54 5.96
C MET A 370 -1.01 -13.59 6.70
N HIS A 371 -1.33 -12.31 6.70
CA HIS A 371 -0.62 -11.33 7.52
C HIS A 371 -1.25 -11.26 8.91
N ILE A 372 -0.56 -11.80 9.90
CA ILE A 372 -1.06 -11.91 11.28
C ILE A 372 -0.59 -10.71 12.10
N PHE A 373 -1.52 -9.90 12.57
CA PHE A 373 -1.27 -8.73 13.39
C PHE A 373 -1.78 -8.91 14.81
N LYS A 374 -0.98 -8.55 15.82
CA LYS A 374 -1.49 -8.34 17.17
C LYS A 374 -2.24 -7.01 17.20
N TYR A 375 -3.44 -6.99 17.78
CA TYR A 375 -4.17 -5.74 17.95
C TYR A 375 -3.29 -4.67 18.61
N SER A 376 -3.17 -3.52 17.97
CA SER A 376 -2.42 -2.36 18.44
C SER A 376 -3.39 -1.26 18.86
N LYS A 377 -3.35 -0.89 20.14
CA LYS A 377 -4.22 0.15 20.71
C LYS A 377 -3.84 1.52 20.15
N ARG A 378 -4.68 2.08 19.30
CA ARG A 378 -4.46 3.40 18.65
C ARG A 378 -5.28 4.49 19.31
N ALA A 379 -4.62 5.55 19.80
CA ALA A 379 -5.31 6.72 20.34
C ALA A 379 -6.31 7.30 19.32
N GLY A 380 -7.44 7.80 19.79
CA GLY A 380 -8.51 8.35 18.95
C GLY A 380 -9.41 7.31 18.29
N THR A 381 -9.10 5.99 18.36
CA THR A 381 -9.97 4.95 17.84
C THR A 381 -10.97 4.42 18.87
N ARG A 382 -12.14 3.96 18.41
CA ARG A 382 -13.18 3.38 19.30
C ARG A 382 -12.66 2.16 20.06
N ALA A 383 -11.89 1.28 19.41
CA ALA A 383 -11.34 0.08 20.03
C ALA A 383 -10.32 0.39 21.14
N ALA A 384 -9.68 1.56 21.11
CA ALA A 384 -8.72 1.95 22.14
C ALA A 384 -9.36 2.13 23.54
N VAL A 385 -10.64 2.48 23.59
CA VAL A 385 -11.39 2.71 24.83
C VAL A 385 -12.35 1.58 25.19
N MET A 386 -12.42 0.52 24.38
CA MET A 386 -13.20 -0.67 24.70
C MET A 386 -12.67 -1.37 25.94
N SER A 387 -13.59 -1.92 26.74
CA SER A 387 -13.25 -2.80 27.86
C SER A 387 -12.67 -4.14 27.37
N HIS A 388 -12.20 -4.95 28.32
CA HIS A 388 -11.69 -6.31 28.04
C HIS A 388 -10.55 -6.34 27.02
N GLN A 389 -9.58 -5.43 27.17
CA GLN A 389 -8.35 -5.47 26.39
C GLN A 389 -7.60 -6.80 26.63
N VAL A 390 -7.26 -7.50 25.56
CA VAL A 390 -6.55 -8.78 25.65
C VAL A 390 -5.09 -8.52 26.04
N PRO A 391 -4.53 -9.27 27.02
CA PRO A 391 -3.13 -9.11 27.44
C PRO A 391 -2.13 -9.47 26.32
N ASP A 392 -0.98 -8.79 26.28
CA ASP A 392 0.04 -9.00 25.26
C ASP A 392 0.61 -10.45 25.19
N PRO A 393 0.81 -11.18 26.32
CA PRO A 393 1.19 -12.58 26.26
C PRO A 393 0.19 -13.44 25.47
N VAL A 394 -1.13 -13.24 25.69
CA VAL A 394 -2.20 -13.97 24.98
C VAL A 394 -2.14 -13.66 23.47
N LYS A 395 -2.02 -12.37 23.10
CA LYS A 395 -1.86 -11.97 21.69
C LYS A 395 -0.62 -12.64 21.08
N THR A 396 0.46 -12.76 21.83
CA THR A 396 1.71 -13.35 21.36
C THR A 396 1.54 -14.85 21.07
N THR A 397 0.89 -15.58 21.97
CA THR A 397 0.58 -17.00 21.79
C THR A 397 -0.32 -17.21 20.57
N ARG A 398 -1.45 -16.48 20.49
CA ARG A 398 -2.38 -16.57 19.36
C ARG A 398 -1.71 -16.23 18.03
N SER A 399 -0.88 -15.18 17.99
CA SER A 399 -0.12 -14.80 16.80
C SER A 399 0.86 -15.89 16.37
N ALA A 400 1.57 -16.52 17.29
CA ALA A 400 2.53 -17.59 16.98
C ALA A 400 1.84 -18.85 16.40
N GLU A 401 0.66 -19.21 16.94
CA GLU A 401 -0.13 -20.33 16.42
C GLU A 401 -0.61 -20.08 15.00
N LEU A 402 -1.15 -18.87 14.72
CA LEU A 402 -1.63 -18.55 13.38
C LEU A 402 -0.49 -18.39 12.37
N LEU A 403 0.69 -17.90 12.78
CA LEU A 403 1.88 -17.85 11.91
C LEU A 403 2.39 -19.26 11.56
N ALA A 404 2.27 -20.22 12.47
CA ALA A 404 2.59 -21.62 12.17
C ALA A 404 1.60 -22.22 11.15
N MET A 405 0.30 -21.95 11.30
CA MET A 405 -0.74 -22.35 10.35
C MET A 405 -0.52 -21.71 8.97
N GLU A 406 -0.25 -20.42 8.93
CA GLU A 406 0.05 -19.67 7.70
C GLU A 406 1.20 -20.32 6.93
N LYS A 407 2.30 -20.61 7.62
CA LYS A 407 3.49 -21.24 7.01
C LYS A 407 3.15 -22.57 6.35
N GLU A 408 2.33 -23.39 6.98
CA GLU A 408 1.92 -24.69 6.46
C GLU A 408 1.00 -24.55 5.24
N GLN A 409 -0.04 -23.72 5.33
CA GLN A 409 -0.97 -23.47 4.21
C GLN A 409 -0.25 -22.86 3.00
N SER A 410 0.64 -21.90 3.24
CA SER A 410 1.45 -21.26 2.22
C SER A 410 2.37 -22.23 1.50
N LYS A 411 2.98 -23.17 2.24
CA LYS A 411 3.81 -24.25 1.68
C LYS A 411 2.97 -25.21 0.83
N GLN A 412 1.78 -25.59 1.32
CA GLN A 412 0.86 -26.45 0.55
C GLN A 412 0.44 -25.80 -0.77
N PHE A 413 0.11 -24.51 -0.74
CA PHE A 413 -0.21 -23.76 -1.96
C PHE A 413 0.95 -23.78 -2.96
N ARG A 414 2.19 -23.51 -2.50
CA ARG A 414 3.39 -23.54 -3.37
C ARG A 414 3.71 -24.94 -3.89
N THR A 415 3.41 -25.99 -3.13
CA THR A 415 3.65 -27.39 -3.55
C THR A 415 2.88 -27.75 -4.82
N HIS A 416 1.73 -27.10 -5.06
CA HIS A 416 0.97 -27.26 -6.29
C HIS A 416 1.80 -26.99 -7.56
N TYR A 417 2.80 -26.11 -7.48
CA TYR A 417 3.63 -25.71 -8.62
C TYR A 417 4.74 -26.71 -8.93
N VAL A 418 5.14 -27.55 -7.99
CA VAL A 418 6.28 -28.49 -8.17
C VAL A 418 5.98 -29.47 -9.30
N GLY A 419 6.90 -29.56 -10.26
CA GLY A 419 6.79 -30.40 -11.45
C GLY A 419 5.95 -29.79 -12.58
N ARG A 420 5.30 -28.64 -12.38
CA ARG A 420 4.50 -27.95 -13.39
C ARG A 420 5.30 -26.87 -14.10
N GLU A 421 4.79 -26.46 -15.25
CA GLU A 421 5.29 -25.27 -15.95
C GLU A 421 4.71 -24.01 -15.32
N ALA A 422 5.55 -22.98 -15.22
CA ALA A 422 5.16 -21.68 -14.69
C ALA A 422 5.82 -20.54 -15.47
N GLU A 423 5.12 -19.42 -15.52
CA GLU A 423 5.58 -18.15 -16.08
C GLU A 423 5.97 -17.22 -14.93
N VAL A 424 7.17 -16.63 -15.00
CA VAL A 424 7.68 -15.69 -14.00
C VAL A 424 8.10 -14.37 -14.65
N LEU A 425 7.70 -13.25 -14.07
CA LEU A 425 8.26 -11.92 -14.34
C LEU A 425 9.47 -11.72 -13.45
N LEU A 426 10.66 -11.61 -14.04
CA LEU A 426 11.92 -11.41 -13.31
C LEU A 426 12.06 -9.95 -12.84
N GLU A 427 12.45 -9.77 -11.59
CA GLU A 427 12.45 -8.48 -10.90
C GLU A 427 13.83 -8.08 -10.37
N GLU A 428 14.48 -8.95 -9.63
CA GLU A 428 15.74 -8.64 -8.92
C GLU A 428 16.74 -9.79 -8.99
N THR A 429 18.01 -9.49 -8.75
CA THR A 429 19.06 -10.49 -8.52
C THR A 429 19.33 -10.60 -7.04
N LYS A 430 19.43 -11.81 -6.50
CA LYS A 430 19.70 -12.06 -5.09
C LYS A 430 20.63 -13.26 -4.89
N GLU A 431 21.52 -13.15 -3.93
CA GLU A 431 22.35 -14.27 -3.48
C GLU A 431 21.59 -15.11 -2.44
N ILE A 432 21.51 -16.42 -2.66
CA ILE A 432 20.89 -17.40 -1.76
C ILE A 432 21.84 -18.59 -1.63
N GLY A 433 22.31 -18.90 -0.43
CA GLY A 433 23.23 -20.01 -0.19
C GLY A 433 24.54 -19.96 -0.96
N GLY A 434 25.08 -18.75 -1.23
CA GLY A 434 26.34 -18.55 -1.96
C GLY A 434 26.20 -18.64 -3.48
N MET A 435 24.97 -18.68 -4.01
CA MET A 435 24.68 -18.68 -5.44
C MET A 435 23.74 -17.52 -5.79
N GLU A 436 24.00 -16.92 -6.98
CA GLU A 436 23.13 -15.84 -7.49
C GLU A 436 21.93 -16.39 -8.25
N TYR A 437 20.76 -15.83 -7.95
CA TYR A 437 19.50 -16.13 -8.59
C TYR A 437 18.80 -14.86 -9.06
N LEU A 438 18.15 -14.95 -10.22
CA LEU A 438 17.14 -14.01 -10.65
C LEU A 438 15.82 -14.40 -9.99
N LEU A 439 15.24 -13.48 -9.24
CA LEU A 439 13.97 -13.67 -8.56
C LEU A 439 12.84 -12.96 -9.29
N GLY A 440 11.65 -13.50 -9.20
CA GLY A 440 10.45 -12.89 -9.72
C GLY A 440 9.18 -13.57 -9.22
N HIS A 441 8.04 -13.11 -9.69
CA HIS A 441 6.75 -13.64 -9.28
C HIS A 441 5.94 -14.17 -10.47
N THR A 442 5.19 -15.24 -10.21
CA THR A 442 4.14 -15.71 -11.09
C THR A 442 2.95 -14.76 -11.09
N ARG A 443 1.96 -15.01 -11.93
CA ARG A 443 0.73 -14.22 -11.97
C ARG A 443 -0.05 -14.28 -10.65
N ASP A 444 -0.03 -15.39 -9.97
CA ASP A 444 -0.63 -15.64 -8.65
C ASP A 444 0.30 -15.37 -7.46
N TYR A 445 1.40 -14.66 -7.73
CA TYR A 445 2.31 -14.12 -6.73
C TYR A 445 3.24 -15.13 -6.05
N VAL A 446 3.39 -16.34 -6.60
CA VAL A 446 4.39 -17.29 -6.10
C VAL A 446 5.79 -16.84 -6.51
N LYS A 447 6.70 -16.78 -5.55
CA LYS A 447 8.09 -16.36 -5.77
C LYS A 447 8.91 -17.50 -6.34
N LEU A 448 9.53 -17.25 -7.50
CA LEU A 448 10.39 -18.19 -8.21
C LEU A 448 11.81 -17.65 -8.32
N ALA A 449 12.78 -18.56 -8.33
CA ALA A 449 14.19 -18.28 -8.54
C ALA A 449 14.70 -19.00 -9.78
N VAL A 450 15.50 -18.32 -10.59
CA VAL A 450 16.21 -18.90 -11.75
C VAL A 450 17.70 -18.71 -11.54
N SER A 451 18.50 -19.76 -11.71
CA SER A 451 19.95 -19.66 -11.57
C SER A 451 20.55 -18.74 -12.63
N VAL A 452 21.37 -17.78 -12.21
CA VAL A 452 22.09 -16.88 -13.14
C VAL A 452 23.01 -17.64 -14.09
N LYS A 453 23.52 -18.82 -13.70
CA LYS A 453 24.33 -19.70 -14.57
C LYS A 453 23.52 -20.23 -15.76
N GLU A 454 22.22 -20.40 -15.62
CA GLU A 454 21.32 -20.86 -16.67
C GLU A 454 20.79 -19.72 -17.53
N ASN A 455 20.84 -18.48 -17.04
CA ASN A 455 20.40 -17.29 -17.76
C ASN A 455 21.46 -16.19 -17.70
N LYS A 456 22.32 -16.13 -18.71
CA LYS A 456 23.49 -15.23 -18.80
C LYS A 456 23.16 -13.76 -19.10
N LYS A 457 21.90 -13.38 -19.29
CA LYS A 457 21.49 -12.00 -19.55
C LYS A 457 20.84 -11.41 -18.31
N ASN A 458 21.27 -10.20 -17.91
CA ASN A 458 20.54 -9.41 -16.91
C ASN A 458 19.20 -9.02 -17.54
N VAL A 459 18.11 -9.64 -17.08
CA VAL A 459 16.80 -9.60 -17.73
C VAL A 459 15.68 -9.24 -16.76
N ALA A 460 15.96 -8.32 -15.84
CA ALA A 460 14.88 -7.68 -15.07
C ALA A 460 13.80 -7.18 -16.04
N ASN A 461 12.55 -7.21 -15.62
CA ASN A 461 11.38 -6.88 -16.44
C ASN A 461 11.17 -7.80 -17.67
N THR A 462 11.63 -9.05 -17.58
CA THR A 462 11.43 -10.06 -18.62
C THR A 462 10.58 -11.20 -18.08
N VAL A 463 9.66 -11.67 -18.91
CA VAL A 463 8.85 -12.85 -18.62
C VAL A 463 9.55 -14.08 -19.19
N ILE A 464 9.73 -15.09 -18.36
CA ILE A 464 10.25 -16.39 -18.77
C ILE A 464 9.32 -17.52 -18.34
N CYS A 465 9.31 -18.60 -19.12
CA CYS A 465 8.62 -19.84 -18.79
C CYS A 465 9.62 -20.94 -18.45
N GLY A 466 9.25 -21.81 -17.51
CA GLY A 466 10.10 -22.92 -17.10
C GLY A 466 9.33 -23.95 -16.31
N ARG A 467 10.02 -25.05 -15.96
CA ARG A 467 9.48 -26.10 -15.09
C ARG A 467 9.96 -25.89 -13.66
N VAL A 468 9.04 -25.88 -12.71
CA VAL A 468 9.35 -25.77 -11.28
C VAL A 468 9.92 -27.08 -10.78
N GLN A 469 11.16 -27.04 -10.27
CA GLN A 469 11.89 -28.24 -9.82
C GLN A 469 11.55 -28.62 -8.38
N GLY A 470 11.29 -27.65 -7.52
CA GLY A 470 11.02 -27.85 -6.10
C GLY A 470 11.30 -26.59 -5.29
N PHE A 471 11.41 -26.74 -4.00
CA PHE A 471 11.70 -25.64 -3.08
C PHE A 471 13.21 -25.31 -3.07
N LEU A 472 13.55 -24.03 -3.29
CA LEU A 472 14.89 -23.49 -3.01
C LEU A 472 15.01 -23.06 -1.55
N THR A 473 13.95 -22.45 -1.03
CA THR A 473 13.76 -22.13 0.40
C THR A 473 12.31 -22.45 0.77
N ASP A 474 11.91 -22.30 2.03
CA ASP A 474 10.51 -22.49 2.44
C ASP A 474 9.52 -21.59 1.66
N GLU A 475 9.97 -20.45 1.12
CA GLU A 475 9.13 -19.44 0.46
C GLU A 475 9.39 -19.29 -1.05
N ILE A 476 10.51 -19.83 -1.57
CA ILE A 476 10.95 -19.64 -2.95
C ILE A 476 11.10 -20.98 -3.63
N LEU A 477 10.50 -21.13 -4.80
CA LEU A 477 10.66 -22.31 -5.64
C LEU A 477 11.74 -22.09 -6.69
N LEU A 478 12.42 -23.16 -7.12
CA LEU A 478 13.42 -23.17 -8.18
C LEU A 478 12.76 -23.46 -9.53
N LEU A 479 12.98 -22.59 -10.50
CA LEU A 479 12.53 -22.74 -11.89
C LEU A 479 13.71 -23.05 -12.81
N SER A 480 13.60 -24.11 -13.60
CA SER A 480 14.49 -24.33 -14.74
C SER A 480 13.83 -23.84 -16.01
N PRO A 481 14.43 -22.86 -16.72
CA PRO A 481 13.90 -22.34 -17.98
C PRO A 481 13.71 -23.46 -19.00
N LEU A 482 12.62 -23.39 -19.75
CA LEU A 482 12.47 -24.22 -20.94
C LEU A 482 13.47 -23.72 -22.00
N GLU A 483 14.26 -24.62 -22.60
CA GLU A 483 15.05 -24.26 -23.75
C GLU A 483 14.07 -23.86 -24.86
N PHE A 484 14.09 -22.60 -25.28
CA PHE A 484 13.41 -22.19 -26.49
C PHE A 484 14.08 -22.91 -27.63
N SER A 485 13.43 -23.92 -28.21
CA SER A 485 13.76 -24.38 -29.54
C SER A 485 13.75 -23.14 -30.45
N LYS A 486 14.92 -22.81 -30.98
CA LYS A 486 15.18 -21.68 -31.88
C LYS A 486 14.29 -21.70 -33.13
#